data_841787e7e3b3ad0ce8bc40e88fca740c
#
_entry.id   841787e7e3b3ad0ce8bc40e88fca740c
#
_cell.length_a   1.000
_cell.length_b   1.000
_cell.length_c   1.000
_cell.angle_alpha   90.00
_cell.angle_beta   90.00
_cell.angle_gamma   90.00
#
_symmetry.space_group_name_H-M   'P 1'
#
loop_
_entity.id
_entity.type
_entity.pdbx_description
1 polymer ?
#
loop_
_entity_poly.entity_id
_entity_poly.type
_entity_poly.pdbx_seq_one_letter_code
_entity_poly.pdbx_strand_id
1 'polypeptide(L)'
;ITGNQAITTKKLKRVMKKTNEKGKLLNLFRTKKFVEENFEADKQLIIDKYNELGYRDAMIVKDSIKSYDDRTVDIFMEIEEGQKYYLRNVTWVGNTLYPSEQLNFLLRMKKGDVYNQKLLEERTSTDEDAIGNLYYNNGYLFYSLDPVEVNIVGDSIDLEMRIYEGRQATINKVSI
;
A
#
# COMPACT_ATOMS: atom_id res chain seq x y z
N ILE A 1 12.98 12.14 13.26
CA ILE A 1 11.93 11.10 13.27
C ILE A 1 12.13 10.30 14.54
N THR A 2 11.08 10.09 15.30
CA THR A 2 11.05 9.34 16.57
C THR A 2 9.94 8.29 16.54
N GLY A 3 9.97 7.31 17.50
CA GLY A 3 8.97 6.22 17.58
C GLY A 3 9.23 5.06 16.61
N ASN A 4 10.08 5.24 15.62
CA ASN A 4 10.40 4.26 14.58
C ASN A 4 11.44 3.23 15.07
N GLN A 5 10.98 2.09 15.55
CA GLN A 5 11.82 0.96 16.02
C GLN A 5 12.04 -0.08 14.93
N ALA A 6 10.99 -0.46 14.19
CA ALA A 6 11.04 -1.48 13.14
C ALA A 6 11.78 -1.01 11.86
N ILE A 7 11.72 0.28 11.56
CA ILE A 7 12.37 0.86 10.39
C ILE A 7 13.32 1.98 10.83
N THR A 8 14.60 1.87 10.49
CA THR A 8 15.58 2.91 10.85
C THR A 8 15.26 4.25 10.22
N THR A 9 15.52 5.35 10.93
CA THR A 9 15.36 6.72 10.43
C THR A 9 16.05 6.94 9.08
N LYS A 10 17.24 6.33 8.87
CA LYS A 10 17.96 6.41 7.59
C LYS A 10 17.15 5.78 6.44
N LYS A 11 16.45 4.67 6.70
CA LYS A 11 15.62 4.00 5.70
C LYS A 11 14.36 4.81 5.41
N LEU A 12 13.70 5.34 6.43
CA LEU A 12 12.54 6.24 6.28
C LEU A 12 12.88 7.50 5.47
N LYS A 13 14.00 8.16 5.76
CA LYS A 13 14.49 9.30 4.98
C LYS A 13 14.78 8.97 3.50
N ARG A 14 15.10 7.71 3.16
CA ARG A 14 15.25 7.28 1.77
C ARG A 14 13.93 7.04 1.06
N VAL A 15 12.90 6.66 1.80
CA VAL A 15 11.52 6.49 1.29
C VAL A 15 10.94 7.85 0.88
N MET A 16 11.25 8.90 1.62
CA MET A 16 10.89 10.28 1.26
C MET A 16 11.60 10.67 -0.04
N LYS A 17 10.85 10.84 -1.11
CA LYS A 17 11.40 11.09 -2.46
C LYS A 17 11.54 12.57 -2.77
N LYS A 18 10.65 13.40 -2.23
CA LYS A 18 10.50 14.81 -2.58
C LYS A 18 11.04 15.76 -1.50
N THR A 19 11.02 15.34 -0.23
CA THR A 19 11.54 16.10 0.91
C THR A 19 12.95 15.64 1.26
N ASN A 20 13.97 16.42 0.89
CA ASN A 20 15.37 15.99 0.97
C ASN A 20 16.22 16.92 1.82
N GLU A 21 17.09 16.36 2.67
CA GLU A 21 18.02 17.09 3.50
C GLU A 21 19.10 17.81 2.67
N LYS A 22 19.39 19.07 3.06
CA LYS A 22 20.50 19.85 2.52
C LYS A 22 21.85 19.23 2.94
N GLY A 23 22.84 19.30 2.07
CA GLY A 23 24.24 18.93 2.41
C GLY A 23 24.59 17.45 2.30
N LYS A 24 23.66 16.55 1.95
CA LYS A 24 23.98 15.13 1.69
C LYS A 24 24.37 14.91 0.23
N LEU A 25 25.50 14.22 0.04
CA LEU A 25 26.07 13.93 -1.29
C LEU A 25 25.06 13.16 -2.18
N LEU A 26 24.28 12.26 -1.57
CA LEU A 26 23.24 11.49 -2.26
C LEU A 26 22.05 12.34 -2.77
N ASN A 27 21.91 13.58 -2.28
CA ASN A 27 20.84 14.50 -2.64
C ASN A 27 21.32 15.60 -3.60
N LEU A 28 22.49 15.44 -4.25
CA LEU A 28 23.10 16.49 -5.06
C LEU A 28 22.19 16.98 -6.19
N PHE A 29 21.42 16.07 -6.79
CA PHE A 29 20.50 16.33 -7.93
C PHE A 29 19.02 16.34 -7.50
N ARG A 30 18.70 16.31 -6.20
CA ARG A 30 17.32 16.31 -5.72
C ARG A 30 16.91 17.73 -5.27
N THR A 31 15.63 18.04 -5.46
CA THR A 31 15.04 19.30 -4.96
C THR A 31 15.15 19.36 -3.44
N LYS A 32 15.64 20.48 -2.93
CA LYS A 32 15.84 20.76 -1.48
C LYS A 32 14.90 21.85 -0.99
N LYS A 33 14.05 22.40 -1.86
CA LYS A 33 13.04 23.38 -1.50
C LYS A 33 11.94 22.65 -0.74
N PHE A 34 11.58 23.17 0.44
CA PHE A 34 10.41 22.68 1.17
C PHE A 34 9.14 23.07 0.41
N VAL A 35 8.29 22.09 0.14
CA VAL A 35 6.95 22.26 -0.42
C VAL A 35 6.03 21.37 0.40
N GLU A 36 5.01 21.96 1.01
CA GLU A 36 4.12 21.26 1.95
C GLU A 36 3.42 20.05 1.30
N GLU A 37 2.88 20.22 0.10
CA GLU A 37 2.25 19.12 -0.67
C GLU A 37 3.20 17.94 -0.89
N ASN A 38 4.47 18.22 -1.15
CA ASN A 38 5.49 17.18 -1.31
C ASN A 38 5.79 16.46 0.01
N PHE A 39 5.75 17.19 1.12
CA PHE A 39 5.94 16.61 2.45
C PHE A 39 4.77 15.70 2.82
N GLU A 40 3.52 16.12 2.55
CA GLU A 40 2.33 15.28 2.74
C GLU A 40 2.42 13.98 1.92
N ALA A 41 2.81 14.08 0.65
CA ALA A 41 3.03 12.90 -0.19
C ALA A 41 4.14 11.97 0.36
N ASP A 42 5.22 12.53 0.90
CA ASP A 42 6.29 11.76 1.51
C ASP A 42 5.89 11.12 2.85
N LYS A 43 4.99 11.74 3.63
CA LYS A 43 4.37 11.12 4.82
C LYS A 43 3.59 9.86 4.43
N GLN A 44 2.81 9.92 3.34
CA GLN A 44 2.09 8.76 2.85
C GLN A 44 3.05 7.63 2.45
N LEU A 45 4.15 7.93 1.75
CA LEU A 45 5.16 6.92 1.41
C LEU A 45 5.79 6.25 2.64
N ILE A 46 5.90 6.96 3.77
CA ILE A 46 6.36 6.38 5.03
C ILE A 46 5.32 5.36 5.53
N ILE A 47 4.04 5.71 5.56
CA ILE A 47 2.96 4.82 5.99
C ILE A 47 2.87 3.60 5.06
N ASP A 48 2.91 3.80 3.74
CA ASP A 48 2.93 2.71 2.75
C ASP A 48 4.08 1.73 3.01
N LYS A 49 5.25 2.26 3.43
CA LYS A 49 6.40 1.42 3.78
C LYS A 49 6.18 0.59 5.04
N TYR A 50 5.47 1.09 6.02
CA TYR A 50 5.05 0.33 7.19
C TYR A 50 4.02 -0.73 6.82
N ASN A 51 3.02 -0.38 6.02
CA ASN A 51 1.99 -1.30 5.53
C ASN A 51 2.60 -2.45 4.71
N GLU A 52 3.61 -2.18 3.86
CA GLU A 52 4.38 -3.19 3.12
C GLU A 52 5.06 -4.20 4.06
N LEU A 53 5.43 -3.79 5.26
CA LEU A 53 6.10 -4.62 6.25
C LEU A 53 5.15 -5.24 7.28
N GLY A 54 3.84 -5.06 7.12
CA GLY A 54 2.79 -5.62 7.96
C GLY A 54 2.36 -4.77 9.14
N TYR A 55 2.84 -3.55 9.26
CA TYR A 55 2.43 -2.60 10.29
C TYR A 55 1.24 -1.76 9.78
N ARG A 56 0.08 -2.40 9.67
CA ARG A 56 -1.13 -1.80 9.08
C ARG A 56 -1.68 -0.60 9.86
N ASP A 57 -1.44 -0.58 11.17
CA ASP A 57 -1.94 0.48 12.07
C ASP A 57 -0.92 1.61 12.25
N ALA A 58 0.18 1.58 11.49
CA ALA A 58 1.21 2.60 11.59
C ALA A 58 0.66 3.97 11.20
N MET A 59 0.97 4.97 12.03
CA MET A 59 0.54 6.34 11.80
C MET A 59 1.60 7.34 12.23
N ILE A 60 1.57 8.52 11.62
CA ILE A 60 2.32 9.68 12.07
C ILE A 60 1.41 10.44 13.04
N VAL A 61 1.69 10.31 14.35
CA VAL A 61 0.85 10.90 15.41
C VAL A 61 1.12 12.38 15.61
N LYS A 62 2.30 12.84 15.21
CA LYS A 62 2.69 14.24 15.30
C LYS A 62 3.72 14.58 14.26
N ASP A 63 3.56 15.72 13.62
CA ASP A 63 4.60 16.36 12.83
C ASP A 63 4.65 17.85 13.10
N SER A 64 5.81 18.44 12.93
CA SER A 64 5.99 19.88 13.05
C SER A 64 7.16 20.35 12.20
N ILE A 65 7.03 21.57 11.68
CA ILE A 65 8.02 22.25 10.89
C ILE A 65 8.44 23.48 11.68
N LYS A 66 9.74 23.60 11.94
CA LYS A 66 10.31 24.76 12.65
C LYS A 66 11.36 25.45 11.79
N SER A 67 11.36 26.77 11.78
CA SER A 67 12.46 27.52 11.18
C SER A 67 13.77 27.20 11.92
N TYR A 68 14.79 26.81 11.17
CA TYR A 68 16.14 26.65 11.70
C TYR A 68 16.96 27.93 11.50
N ASP A 69 16.86 28.52 10.31
CA ASP A 69 17.42 29.82 9.95
C ASP A 69 16.51 30.55 8.95
N ASP A 70 16.92 31.67 8.38
CA ASP A 70 16.15 32.47 7.41
C ASP A 70 15.85 31.74 6.10
N ARG A 71 16.44 30.55 5.86
CA ARG A 71 16.39 29.81 4.59
C ARG A 71 16.11 28.32 4.74
N THR A 72 16.13 27.80 5.96
CA THR A 72 16.02 26.35 6.21
C THR A 72 15.03 26.05 7.31
N VAL A 73 14.44 24.86 7.23
CA VAL A 73 13.48 24.33 8.23
C VAL A 73 13.93 22.97 8.73
N ASP A 74 13.65 22.71 9.99
CA ASP A 74 13.72 21.40 10.60
C ASP A 74 12.34 20.77 10.62
N ILE A 75 12.27 19.49 10.22
CA ILE A 75 11.05 18.70 10.22
C ILE A 75 11.15 17.63 11.32
N PHE A 76 10.18 17.62 12.19
CA PHE A 76 10.03 16.63 13.26
C PHE A 76 8.83 15.76 12.96
N MET A 77 8.97 14.44 13.12
CA MET A 77 7.88 13.47 12.98
C MET A 77 7.96 12.47 14.11
N GLU A 78 6.83 12.14 14.68
CA GLU A 78 6.65 11.07 15.66
C GLU A 78 5.73 9.99 15.06
N ILE A 79 6.20 8.75 15.07
CA ILE A 79 5.53 7.62 14.47
C ILE A 79 5.10 6.65 15.57
N GLU A 80 3.86 6.21 15.49
CA GLU A 80 3.35 5.06 16.21
C GLU A 80 3.23 3.90 15.22
N GLU A 81 4.06 2.85 15.41
CA GLU A 81 4.17 1.76 14.43
C GLU A 81 3.02 0.74 14.55
N GLY A 82 2.41 0.64 15.75
CA GLY A 82 1.48 -0.43 16.05
C GLY A 82 2.15 -1.81 16.08
N GLN A 83 1.36 -2.86 15.98
CA GLN A 83 1.87 -4.21 15.92
C GLN A 83 2.00 -4.69 14.46
N LYS A 84 2.84 -5.70 14.26
CA LYS A 84 2.99 -6.36 12.97
C LYS A 84 1.96 -7.46 12.80
N TYR A 85 1.30 -7.50 11.65
CA TYR A 85 0.27 -8.47 11.33
C TYR A 85 0.70 -9.49 10.28
N TYR A 86 0.08 -10.68 10.37
CA TYR A 86 0.30 -11.81 9.47
C TYR A 86 -1.03 -12.34 8.94
N LEU A 87 -1.02 -12.91 7.75
CA LEU A 87 -2.19 -13.60 7.20
C LEU A 87 -2.41 -14.93 7.91
N ARG A 88 -3.61 -15.11 8.49
CA ARG A 88 -4.04 -16.38 9.07
C ARG A 88 -4.81 -17.21 8.05
N ASN A 89 -5.71 -16.57 7.32
CA ASN A 89 -6.53 -17.23 6.31
C ASN A 89 -6.89 -16.26 5.18
N VAL A 90 -7.09 -16.82 3.97
CA VAL A 90 -7.62 -16.11 2.80
C VAL A 90 -8.77 -16.94 2.25
N THR A 91 -9.95 -16.35 2.18
CA THR A 91 -11.16 -16.97 1.62
C THR A 91 -11.69 -16.15 0.46
N TRP A 92 -12.33 -16.83 -0.48
CA TRP A 92 -12.91 -16.21 -1.67
C TRP A 92 -14.43 -16.37 -1.65
N VAL A 93 -15.14 -15.30 -2.00
CA VAL A 93 -16.60 -15.27 -2.06
C VAL A 93 -17.04 -14.61 -3.36
N GLY A 94 -17.93 -15.27 -4.10
CA GLY A 94 -18.49 -14.75 -5.36
C GLY A 94 -17.69 -15.12 -6.62
N ASN A 95 -16.59 -15.85 -6.50
CA ASN A 95 -15.76 -16.32 -7.61
C ASN A 95 -16.37 -17.59 -8.25
N THR A 96 -17.21 -17.44 -9.25
CA THR A 96 -17.86 -18.55 -9.96
C THR A 96 -17.13 -18.94 -11.25
N LEU A 97 -16.42 -18.00 -11.88
CA LEU A 97 -15.71 -18.17 -13.13
C LEU A 97 -14.32 -18.78 -12.95
N TYR A 98 -13.63 -18.40 -11.90
CA TYR A 98 -12.27 -18.85 -11.63
C TYR A 98 -12.19 -19.52 -10.25
N PRO A 99 -11.59 -20.73 -10.16
CA PRO A 99 -11.45 -21.44 -8.90
C PRO A 99 -10.52 -20.70 -7.92
N SER A 100 -10.77 -20.87 -6.62
CA SER A 100 -9.99 -20.21 -5.56
C SER A 100 -8.50 -20.53 -5.62
N GLU A 101 -8.12 -21.72 -6.11
CA GLU A 101 -6.73 -22.13 -6.28
C GLU A 101 -6.00 -21.25 -7.30
N GLN A 102 -6.66 -20.93 -8.42
CA GLN A 102 -6.10 -20.03 -9.43
C GLN A 102 -5.97 -18.60 -8.89
N LEU A 103 -6.97 -18.11 -8.17
CA LEU A 103 -6.95 -16.79 -7.56
C LEU A 103 -5.87 -16.68 -6.48
N ASN A 104 -5.70 -17.71 -5.65
CA ASN A 104 -4.61 -17.78 -4.67
C ASN A 104 -3.22 -17.76 -5.33
N PHE A 105 -3.07 -18.46 -6.46
CA PHE A 105 -1.82 -18.44 -7.23
C PHE A 105 -1.48 -17.02 -7.74
N LEU A 106 -2.49 -16.29 -8.22
CA LEU A 106 -2.32 -14.90 -8.67
C LEU A 106 -2.11 -13.92 -7.52
N LEU A 107 -2.76 -14.14 -6.39
CA LEU A 107 -2.63 -13.29 -5.21
C LEU A 107 -1.21 -13.30 -4.63
N ARG A 108 -0.49 -14.42 -4.73
CA ARG A 108 0.88 -14.59 -4.21
C ARG A 108 1.03 -14.30 -2.72
N MET A 109 -0.04 -14.42 -1.96
CA MET A 109 -0.07 -14.29 -0.51
C MET A 109 -0.71 -15.54 0.08
N LYS A 110 -0.14 -16.06 1.15
CA LYS A 110 -0.58 -17.30 1.80
C LYS A 110 -0.56 -17.18 3.32
N LYS A 111 -1.20 -18.13 3.97
CA LYS A 111 -1.18 -18.26 5.43
C LYS A 111 0.25 -18.22 5.98
N GLY A 112 0.46 -17.38 6.99
CA GLY A 112 1.74 -17.15 7.66
C GLY A 112 2.60 -16.05 7.04
N ASP A 113 2.24 -15.56 5.85
CA ASP A 113 2.94 -14.40 5.27
C ASP A 113 2.63 -13.12 6.05
N VAL A 114 3.53 -12.17 5.98
CA VAL A 114 3.29 -10.82 6.50
C VAL A 114 2.10 -10.21 5.76
N TYR A 115 1.19 -9.55 6.49
CA TYR A 115 0.07 -8.83 5.89
C TYR A 115 0.58 -7.59 5.16
N ASN A 116 0.91 -7.76 3.91
CA ASN A 116 1.46 -6.73 3.04
C ASN A 116 0.33 -6.10 2.21
N GLN A 117 -0.21 -4.97 2.69
CA GLN A 117 -1.31 -4.27 2.02
C GLN A 117 -0.92 -3.76 0.62
N LYS A 118 0.32 -3.36 0.42
CA LYS A 118 0.80 -2.93 -0.89
C LYS A 118 0.79 -4.08 -1.89
N LEU A 119 1.32 -5.25 -1.49
CA LEU A 119 1.28 -6.45 -2.34
C LEU A 119 -0.17 -6.87 -2.63
N LEU A 120 -1.06 -6.78 -1.63
CA LEU A 120 -2.49 -7.05 -1.82
C LEU A 120 -3.08 -6.16 -2.92
N GLU A 121 -2.85 -4.86 -2.89
CA GLU A 121 -3.30 -3.92 -3.90
C GLU A 121 -2.68 -4.20 -5.28
N GLU A 122 -1.36 -4.43 -5.33
CA GLU A 122 -0.65 -4.78 -6.56
C GLU A 122 -1.28 -6.02 -7.22
N ARG A 123 -1.49 -7.09 -6.45
CA ARG A 123 -1.99 -8.37 -6.95
C ARG A 123 -3.49 -8.39 -7.27
N THR A 124 -4.26 -7.49 -6.67
CA THR A 124 -5.70 -7.39 -6.95
C THR A 124 -6.03 -6.48 -8.11
N SER A 125 -5.26 -5.37 -8.31
CA SER A 125 -5.67 -4.29 -9.23
C SER A 125 -4.57 -3.66 -10.08
N THR A 126 -3.34 -3.46 -9.58
CA THR A 126 -2.37 -2.58 -10.25
C THR A 126 -1.35 -3.27 -11.14
N ASP A 127 -0.99 -4.51 -10.88
CA ASP A 127 -0.05 -5.28 -11.69
C ASP A 127 -0.66 -5.69 -13.05
N GLU A 128 0.17 -5.89 -14.06
CA GLU A 128 -0.27 -6.38 -15.38
C GLU A 128 -0.94 -7.75 -15.28
N ASP A 129 -0.49 -8.62 -14.39
CA ASP A 129 -1.05 -9.94 -14.11
C ASP A 129 -1.93 -9.95 -12.83
N ALA A 130 -2.48 -8.79 -12.45
CA ALA A 130 -3.42 -8.67 -11.33
C ALA A 130 -4.72 -9.44 -11.61
N ILE A 131 -5.39 -9.85 -10.53
CA ILE A 131 -6.67 -10.57 -10.60
C ILE A 131 -7.71 -9.75 -11.37
N GLY A 132 -7.77 -8.43 -11.18
CA GLY A 132 -8.67 -7.55 -11.93
C GLY A 132 -8.50 -7.66 -13.44
N ASN A 133 -7.25 -7.72 -13.93
CA ASN A 133 -6.97 -7.84 -15.34
C ASN A 133 -7.38 -9.21 -15.93
N LEU A 134 -7.38 -10.27 -15.12
CA LEU A 134 -7.93 -11.56 -15.54
C LEU A 134 -9.41 -11.44 -15.92
N TYR A 135 -10.19 -10.68 -15.17
CA TYR A 135 -11.61 -10.44 -15.44
C TYR A 135 -11.81 -9.44 -16.59
N TYR A 136 -11.14 -8.29 -16.56
CA TYR A 136 -11.28 -7.24 -17.57
C TYR A 136 -10.89 -7.71 -18.98
N ASN A 137 -9.80 -8.47 -19.11
CA ASN A 137 -9.33 -9.01 -20.38
C ASN A 137 -10.28 -10.08 -20.97
N ASN A 138 -11.17 -10.63 -20.15
CA ASN A 138 -12.21 -11.56 -20.56
C ASN A 138 -13.59 -10.89 -20.67
N GLY A 139 -13.65 -9.56 -20.70
CA GLY A 139 -14.87 -8.79 -20.98
C GLY A 139 -15.77 -8.55 -19.76
N TYR A 140 -15.34 -8.87 -18.55
CA TYR A 140 -16.09 -8.59 -17.31
C TYR A 140 -15.81 -7.17 -16.81
N LEU A 141 -16.28 -6.16 -17.55
CA LEU A 141 -15.99 -4.75 -17.32
C LEU A 141 -16.61 -4.18 -16.03
N PHE A 142 -17.59 -4.90 -15.46
CA PHE A 142 -18.28 -4.50 -14.22
C PHE A 142 -17.81 -5.31 -13.01
N TYR A 143 -16.70 -6.02 -13.18
CA TYR A 143 -16.06 -6.74 -12.08
C TYR A 143 -15.60 -5.78 -10.97
N SER A 144 -15.72 -6.25 -9.73
CA SER A 144 -15.08 -5.62 -8.57
C SER A 144 -14.58 -6.68 -7.59
N LEU A 145 -13.53 -6.36 -6.88
CA LEU A 145 -12.95 -7.15 -5.80
C LEU A 145 -12.76 -6.26 -4.58
N ASP A 146 -13.32 -6.70 -3.45
CA ASP A 146 -13.21 -6.01 -2.17
C ASP A 146 -12.55 -6.93 -1.13
N PRO A 147 -11.27 -6.72 -0.80
CA PRO A 147 -10.60 -7.43 0.28
C PRO A 147 -11.10 -6.93 1.64
N VAL A 148 -11.72 -7.81 2.43
CA VAL A 148 -12.28 -7.48 3.74
C VAL A 148 -11.58 -8.26 4.85
N GLU A 149 -11.08 -7.54 5.84
CA GLU A 149 -10.56 -8.14 7.07
C GLU A 149 -11.74 -8.55 7.95
N VAL A 150 -12.09 -9.84 7.92
CA VAL A 150 -13.29 -10.33 8.61
C VAL A 150 -13.04 -10.72 10.07
N ASN A 151 -11.79 -10.99 10.43
CA ASN A 151 -11.44 -11.35 11.79
C ASN A 151 -9.97 -11.04 12.10
N ILE A 152 -9.70 -10.59 13.33
CA ILE A 152 -8.34 -10.33 13.82
C ILE A 152 -8.19 -11.04 15.17
N VAL A 153 -7.22 -11.94 15.27
CA VAL A 153 -6.91 -12.67 16.50
C VAL A 153 -5.42 -12.47 16.83
N GLY A 154 -5.16 -11.65 17.84
CA GLY A 154 -3.80 -11.24 18.19
C GLY A 154 -3.16 -10.46 17.04
N ASP A 155 -2.09 -11.02 16.45
CA ASP A 155 -1.36 -10.46 15.31
C ASP A 155 -1.77 -11.07 13.95
N SER A 156 -2.86 -11.82 13.93
CA SER A 156 -3.25 -12.64 12.77
C SER A 156 -4.58 -12.20 12.18
N ILE A 157 -4.62 -12.00 10.86
CA ILE A 157 -5.76 -11.47 10.10
C ILE A 157 -6.34 -12.57 9.22
N ASP A 158 -7.67 -12.72 9.24
CA ASP A 158 -8.43 -13.45 8.23
C ASP A 158 -8.93 -12.47 7.17
N LEU A 159 -8.60 -12.75 5.91
CA LEU A 159 -8.96 -11.95 4.76
C LEU A 159 -10.03 -12.66 3.94
N GLU A 160 -11.14 -11.99 3.68
CA GLU A 160 -12.20 -12.45 2.78
C GLU A 160 -12.18 -11.60 1.51
N MET A 161 -11.91 -12.25 0.40
CA MET A 161 -11.83 -11.65 -0.93
C MET A 161 -13.20 -11.72 -1.58
N ARG A 162 -13.97 -10.63 -1.53
CA ARG A 162 -15.34 -10.53 -2.06
C ARG A 162 -15.31 -10.12 -3.51
N ILE A 163 -15.75 -11.02 -4.39
CA ILE A 163 -15.79 -10.77 -5.83
C ILE A 163 -17.25 -10.58 -6.28
N TYR A 164 -17.46 -9.51 -7.04
CA TYR A 164 -18.61 -9.34 -7.91
C TYR A 164 -18.12 -9.43 -9.36
N GLU A 165 -18.49 -10.51 -10.06
CA GLU A 165 -18.01 -10.77 -11.42
C GLU A 165 -18.73 -9.93 -12.47
N GLY A 166 -20.00 -9.59 -12.22
CA GLY A 166 -20.84 -8.86 -13.17
C GLY A 166 -21.23 -9.72 -14.38
N ARG A 167 -21.65 -9.06 -15.45
CA ARG A 167 -21.95 -9.68 -16.73
C ARG A 167 -20.83 -9.41 -17.73
N GLN A 168 -20.55 -10.38 -18.57
CA GLN A 168 -19.62 -10.20 -19.69
C GLN A 168 -20.18 -9.18 -20.68
N ALA A 169 -19.39 -8.16 -20.99
CA ALA A 169 -19.78 -7.12 -21.92
C ALA A 169 -19.62 -7.61 -23.36
N THR A 170 -20.60 -7.26 -24.22
CA THR A 170 -20.56 -7.50 -25.66
C THR A 170 -20.65 -6.20 -26.41
N ILE A 171 -20.02 -6.13 -27.60
CA ILE A 171 -20.04 -4.94 -28.44
C ILE A 171 -21.41 -4.81 -29.08
N ASN A 172 -22.14 -3.74 -28.78
CA ASN A 172 -23.42 -3.45 -29.43
C ASN A 172 -23.23 -2.75 -30.78
N LYS A 173 -22.33 -1.74 -30.84
CA LYS A 173 -22.10 -0.94 -32.07
C LYS A 173 -20.68 -0.38 -32.08
N VAL A 174 -20.08 -0.39 -33.26
CA VAL A 174 -18.86 0.40 -33.57
C VAL A 174 -19.25 1.46 -34.57
N SER A 175 -19.02 2.72 -34.26
CA SER A 175 -19.19 3.86 -35.19
C SER A 175 -17.80 4.44 -35.48
N ILE A 176 -17.49 4.66 -36.75
CA ILE A 176 -16.26 5.26 -37.27
C ILE A 176 -16.59 6.62 -37.85
#